data_8d367dffedd10a9fb3c7926eac582b51
#
_entry.id   8d367dffedd10a9fb3c7926eac582b51
#
_cell.length_a   1.000
_cell.length_b   1.000
_cell.length_c   1.000
_cell.angle_alpha   90.00
_cell.angle_beta   90.00
_cell.angle_gamma   90.00
#
_symmetry.space_group_name_H-M   'P 1'
#
loop_
_entity.id
_entity.type
_entity.pdbx_description
1 polymer ?
#
loop_
_entity_poly.entity_id
_entity_poly.type
_entity_poly.pdbx_seq_one_letter_code
_entity_poly.pdbx_strand_id
1 'polypeptide(L)'
;MTLRRSRQHTHGTPWNARSAGVLALMLLMLTLAGCATTPRLAESTHQRLPRQALIEDVPFHAQRDYQCGPASLAMALNAGGVDVEVDTLIPQVFLPGREGSVQPEMLATVRRHGRIPFVIDNRLDALLTEIDAGHPVVVMQNLALPAWPMWHYAVAIGYDLDDNELILHSGEEPERIESFRRFDATWARSDRWAFVALPPGTLPEGIAEDRAVEAISAYERVQGAAATLPAWEALVERFPRAAMGHFALGNARHASGDAQGAIQAFEGAVSVQPELAVAWLNLGLVLRHQGDLPAARRALERAADLPGHWQPQAREALAGLQEETRS
;
A
#
# COMPACT_ATOMS: atom_id res chain seq x y z
N MET A 1 49.51 62.87 54.96
CA MET A 1 49.80 61.46 54.56
C MET A 1 48.61 60.99 53.77
N THR A 2 48.67 61.16 52.47
CA THR A 2 47.55 61.01 51.56
C THR A 2 47.84 59.83 50.63
N LEU A 3 47.08 58.74 50.78
CA LEU A 3 47.20 57.54 49.96
C LEU A 3 46.33 57.72 48.66
N ARG A 4 46.99 57.71 47.50
CA ARG A 4 46.42 57.70 46.16
C ARG A 4 46.04 56.27 45.81
N ARG A 5 44.76 55.97 45.63
CA ARG A 5 44.27 54.74 45.00
C ARG A 5 44.33 54.87 43.48
N SER A 6 45.16 54.00 42.84
CA SER A 6 45.16 53.83 41.39
C SER A 6 43.98 52.95 40.95
N ARG A 7 43.12 53.45 40.09
CA ARG A 7 42.09 52.65 39.39
C ARG A 7 42.76 52.04 38.16
N GLN A 8 42.80 50.71 38.11
CA GLN A 8 43.09 49.95 36.87
C GLN A 8 41.84 49.94 35.99
N HIS A 9 41.91 50.57 34.82
CA HIS A 9 40.88 50.39 33.75
C HIS A 9 41.22 49.16 32.96
N THR A 10 40.39 48.12 33.09
CA THR A 10 40.39 46.97 32.16
C THR A 10 39.71 47.40 30.88
N HIS A 11 40.47 47.58 29.79
CA HIS A 11 39.97 47.75 28.45
C HIS A 11 39.42 46.43 27.93
N GLY A 12 38.11 46.17 28.08
CA GLY A 12 37.39 45.17 27.31
C GLY A 12 37.26 45.68 25.88
N THR A 13 37.90 44.99 24.95
CA THR A 13 37.70 45.27 23.51
C THR A 13 36.25 45.02 23.14
N PRO A 14 35.53 46.00 22.56
CA PRO A 14 34.14 45.78 22.13
C PRO A 14 34.11 44.78 20.98
N TRP A 15 33.46 43.63 21.20
CA TRP A 15 33.18 42.64 20.14
C TRP A 15 32.33 43.33 19.11
N ASN A 16 32.88 43.55 17.89
CA ASN A 16 32.22 44.27 16.82
C ASN A 16 30.91 43.56 16.44
N ALA A 17 29.78 44.27 16.38
CA ALA A 17 28.47 43.77 15.99
C ALA A 17 28.47 43.01 14.64
N ARG A 18 29.43 43.36 13.76
CA ARG A 18 29.68 42.67 12.49
C ARG A 18 30.19 41.21 12.68
N SER A 19 31.06 40.98 13.66
CA SER A 19 31.58 39.65 13.96
C SER A 19 30.51 38.72 14.59
N ALA A 20 29.62 39.27 15.42
CA ALA A 20 28.49 38.56 15.99
C ALA A 20 27.45 38.17 14.92
N GLY A 21 27.20 39.08 13.94
CA GLY A 21 26.33 38.79 12.81
C GLY A 21 26.85 37.70 11.88
N VAL A 22 28.15 37.71 11.59
CA VAL A 22 28.79 36.64 10.78
C VAL A 22 28.78 35.31 11.49
N LEU A 23 29.03 35.29 12.81
CA LEU A 23 28.96 34.06 13.60
C LEU A 23 27.53 33.49 13.71
N ALA A 24 26.53 34.36 13.87
CA ALA A 24 25.12 33.96 13.86
C ALA A 24 24.67 33.43 12.49
N LEU A 25 25.15 34.04 11.37
CA LEU A 25 24.87 33.55 10.03
C LEU A 25 25.56 32.20 9.74
N MET A 26 26.82 32.00 10.22
CA MET A 26 27.50 30.71 10.11
C MET A 26 26.82 29.64 10.95
N LEU A 27 26.38 29.95 12.16
CA LEU A 27 25.61 29.02 12.99
C LEU A 27 24.25 28.67 12.37
N LEU A 28 23.59 29.65 11.77
CA LEU A 28 22.34 29.42 11.02
C LEU A 28 22.58 28.56 9.77
N MET A 29 23.67 28.77 9.03
CA MET A 29 24.04 27.92 7.90
C MET A 29 24.43 26.50 8.33
N LEU A 30 25.07 26.33 9.49
CA LEU A 30 25.39 25.01 10.05
C LEU A 30 24.16 24.24 10.53
N THR A 31 23.11 24.92 10.99
CA THR A 31 21.84 24.28 11.37
C THR A 31 20.97 23.94 10.16
N LEU A 32 21.16 24.64 9.03
CA LEU A 32 20.52 24.35 7.75
C LEU A 32 21.19 23.22 6.95
N ALA A 33 22.42 22.84 7.30
CA ALA A 33 23.04 21.61 6.83
C ALA A 33 22.44 20.39 7.56
N GLY A 34 21.11 20.25 7.51
CA GLY A 34 20.42 19.03 7.90
C GLY A 34 21.01 17.89 7.08
N CYS A 35 21.82 17.04 7.71
CA CYS A 35 22.36 15.84 7.11
C CYS A 35 21.21 14.96 6.64
N ALA A 36 20.81 15.09 5.36
CA ALA A 36 20.05 14.03 4.71
C ALA A 36 21.00 12.81 4.70
N THR A 37 20.82 11.95 5.69
CA THR A 37 21.56 10.68 5.76
C THR A 37 21.07 9.79 4.65
N THR A 38 21.95 9.04 4.01
CA THR A 38 21.54 7.96 3.10
C THR A 38 20.63 7.01 3.89
N PRO A 39 19.43 6.68 3.39
CA PRO A 39 18.58 5.72 4.06
C PRO A 39 19.33 4.39 4.18
N ARG A 40 19.28 3.78 5.37
CA ARG A 40 19.91 2.49 5.61
C ARG A 40 18.88 1.40 5.46
N LEU A 41 19.23 0.40 4.66
CA LEU A 41 18.46 -0.84 4.60
C LEU A 41 18.64 -1.62 5.92
N ALA A 42 17.61 -2.36 6.31
CA ALA A 42 17.76 -3.34 7.37
C ALA A 42 18.80 -4.40 6.95
N GLU A 43 19.63 -4.83 7.89
CA GLU A 43 20.69 -5.81 7.61
C GLU A 43 20.12 -7.09 6.98
N SER A 44 18.97 -7.57 7.45
CA SER A 44 18.28 -8.73 6.88
C SER A 44 17.85 -8.53 5.43
N THR A 45 17.43 -7.33 5.05
CA THR A 45 17.06 -6.97 3.67
C THR A 45 18.31 -6.94 2.80
N HIS A 46 19.37 -6.27 3.26
CA HIS A 46 20.64 -6.16 2.54
C HIS A 46 21.30 -7.53 2.27
N GLN A 47 21.13 -8.51 3.20
CA GLN A 47 21.67 -9.86 3.02
C GLN A 47 20.81 -10.72 2.07
N ARG A 48 19.53 -10.45 1.96
CA ARG A 48 18.59 -11.22 1.14
C ARG A 48 18.54 -10.77 -0.31
N LEU A 49 18.61 -9.46 -0.55
CA LEU A 49 18.50 -8.90 -1.89
C LEU A 49 19.77 -9.15 -2.72
N PRO A 50 19.67 -9.43 -4.02
CA PRO A 50 20.81 -9.41 -4.94
C PRO A 50 21.42 -8.02 -4.99
N ARG A 51 22.68 -7.93 -5.42
CA ARG A 51 23.40 -6.64 -5.50
C ARG A 51 22.75 -5.66 -6.46
N GLN A 52 22.15 -6.17 -7.51
CA GLN A 52 21.48 -5.42 -8.58
C GLN A 52 20.22 -6.15 -8.99
N ALA A 53 19.17 -5.39 -9.31
CA ALA A 53 17.97 -5.90 -9.95
C ALA A 53 17.44 -4.86 -10.96
N LEU A 54 16.93 -5.34 -12.09
CA LEU A 54 16.27 -4.52 -13.11
C LEU A 54 15.10 -5.30 -13.71
N ILE A 55 13.94 -4.68 -13.76
CA ILE A 55 12.77 -5.20 -14.45
C ILE A 55 12.81 -4.67 -15.89
N GLU A 56 13.27 -5.50 -16.83
CA GLU A 56 13.53 -5.08 -18.22
C GLU A 56 12.25 -4.81 -19.03
N ASP A 57 11.15 -5.51 -18.75
CA ASP A 57 9.92 -5.48 -19.55
C ASP A 57 8.92 -4.40 -19.12
N VAL A 58 9.37 -3.30 -18.50
CA VAL A 58 8.51 -2.16 -18.17
C VAL A 58 8.53 -1.17 -19.33
N PRO A 59 7.43 -1.02 -20.08
CA PRO A 59 7.42 -0.10 -21.22
C PRO A 59 7.53 1.35 -20.73
N PHE A 60 8.36 2.14 -21.41
CA PHE A 60 8.53 3.54 -21.10
C PHE A 60 7.51 4.41 -21.87
N HIS A 61 6.77 5.26 -21.13
CA HIS A 61 5.93 6.29 -21.69
C HIS A 61 6.44 7.66 -21.27
N ALA A 62 6.99 8.42 -22.22
CA ALA A 62 7.46 9.78 -21.97
C ALA A 62 6.33 10.66 -21.43
N GLN A 63 6.61 11.38 -20.35
CA GLN A 63 5.62 12.20 -19.66
C GLN A 63 5.59 13.60 -20.31
N ARG A 64 4.40 14.01 -20.78
CA ARG A 64 4.13 15.38 -21.16
C ARG A 64 3.76 16.20 -19.93
N ASP A 65 3.65 17.51 -20.08
CA ASP A 65 3.24 18.41 -19.00
C ASP A 65 1.99 17.90 -18.25
N TYR A 66 2.07 17.80 -16.92
CA TYR A 66 1.03 17.33 -15.99
C TYR A 66 0.55 15.87 -16.17
N GLN A 67 1.21 15.07 -17.02
CA GLN A 67 0.80 13.68 -17.32
C GLN A 67 1.61 12.62 -16.57
N CYS A 68 2.39 12.99 -15.55
CA CYS A 68 3.19 12.02 -14.78
C CYS A 68 2.34 10.90 -14.17
N GLY A 69 1.14 11.19 -13.65
CA GLY A 69 0.22 10.19 -13.12
C GLY A 69 -0.26 9.18 -14.16
N PRO A 70 -0.93 9.62 -15.24
CA PRO A 70 -1.39 8.72 -16.31
C PRO A 70 -0.25 7.89 -16.93
N ALA A 71 0.91 8.50 -17.20
CA ALA A 71 2.04 7.79 -17.80
C ALA A 71 2.63 6.72 -16.86
N SER A 72 2.87 7.08 -15.56
CA SER A 72 3.34 6.10 -14.57
C SER A 72 2.35 4.95 -14.39
N LEU A 73 1.05 5.26 -14.46
CA LEU A 73 0.01 4.25 -14.33
C LEU A 73 -0.04 3.32 -15.55
N ALA A 74 0.09 3.87 -16.77
CA ALA A 74 0.20 3.07 -17.99
C ALA A 74 1.40 2.12 -17.92
N MET A 75 2.59 2.62 -17.56
CA MET A 75 3.79 1.80 -17.39
C MET A 75 3.56 0.63 -16.43
N ALA A 76 2.99 0.87 -15.24
CA ALA A 76 2.73 -0.17 -14.25
C ALA A 76 1.65 -1.17 -14.70
N LEU A 77 0.58 -0.72 -15.34
CA LEU A 77 -0.49 -1.57 -15.85
C LEU A 77 -0.03 -2.43 -17.03
N ASN A 78 0.71 -1.84 -17.98
CA ASN A 78 1.24 -2.57 -19.14
C ASN A 78 2.25 -3.63 -18.72
N ALA A 79 3.16 -3.31 -17.80
CA ALA A 79 4.07 -4.31 -17.22
C ALA A 79 3.31 -5.44 -16.51
N GLY A 80 2.16 -5.16 -15.93
CA GLY A 80 1.24 -6.15 -15.36
C GLY A 80 0.35 -6.86 -16.39
N GLY A 81 0.60 -6.69 -17.71
CA GLY A 81 -0.14 -7.35 -18.79
C GLY A 81 -1.51 -6.74 -19.10
N VAL A 82 -1.75 -5.48 -18.73
CA VAL A 82 -2.95 -4.72 -19.12
C VAL A 82 -2.57 -3.74 -20.21
N ASP A 83 -2.97 -4.01 -21.43
CA ASP A 83 -2.73 -3.11 -22.57
C ASP A 83 -3.63 -1.87 -22.48
N VAL A 84 -3.05 -0.72 -22.10
CA VAL A 84 -3.75 0.55 -21.95
C VAL A 84 -2.88 1.73 -22.34
N GLU A 85 -3.43 2.63 -23.16
CA GLU A 85 -2.76 3.84 -23.59
C GLU A 85 -2.87 4.96 -22.56
N VAL A 86 -1.83 5.82 -22.48
CA VAL A 86 -1.79 6.97 -21.56
C VAL A 86 -2.99 7.88 -21.74
N ASP A 87 -3.38 8.17 -22.99
CA ASP A 87 -4.52 9.05 -23.32
C ASP A 87 -5.85 8.51 -22.78
N THR A 88 -6.00 7.19 -22.68
CA THR A 88 -7.17 6.54 -22.06
C THR A 88 -7.23 6.77 -20.55
N LEU A 89 -6.08 6.88 -19.90
CA LEU A 89 -5.99 7.07 -18.45
C LEU A 89 -6.12 8.53 -18.02
N ILE A 90 -5.77 9.50 -18.87
CA ILE A 90 -5.86 10.93 -18.55
C ILE A 90 -7.21 11.30 -17.93
N PRO A 91 -8.38 11.05 -18.56
CA PRO A 91 -9.67 11.44 -18.00
C PRO A 91 -10.04 10.69 -16.72
N GLN A 92 -9.33 9.60 -16.38
CA GLN A 92 -9.60 8.78 -15.21
C GLN A 92 -8.84 9.23 -13.96
N VAL A 93 -7.65 9.84 -14.12
CA VAL A 93 -6.78 10.18 -13.00
C VAL A 93 -6.39 11.66 -12.93
N PHE A 94 -6.51 12.40 -14.05
CA PHE A 94 -6.16 13.80 -14.08
C PHE A 94 -7.31 14.68 -13.60
N LEU A 95 -7.01 15.55 -12.63
CA LEU A 95 -7.95 16.53 -12.10
C LEU A 95 -7.56 17.93 -12.58
N PRO A 96 -8.30 18.53 -13.54
CA PRO A 96 -7.93 19.84 -14.10
C PRO A 96 -7.77 20.95 -13.07
N GLY A 97 -8.62 20.97 -12.04
CA GLY A 97 -8.55 21.96 -10.95
C GLY A 97 -7.35 21.78 -10.00
N ARG A 98 -6.57 20.70 -10.15
CA ARG A 98 -5.34 20.43 -9.39
C ARG A 98 -4.10 20.33 -10.28
N GLU A 99 -4.26 20.47 -11.59
CA GLU A 99 -3.20 20.33 -12.59
C GLU A 99 -2.37 19.05 -12.38
N GLY A 100 -3.01 17.94 -12.03
CA GLY A 100 -2.33 16.69 -11.73
C GLY A 100 -3.25 15.56 -11.29
N SER A 101 -2.64 14.44 -10.94
CA SER A 101 -3.32 13.24 -10.45
C SER A 101 -3.23 13.14 -8.94
N VAL A 102 -4.25 12.57 -8.29
CA VAL A 102 -4.27 12.33 -6.86
C VAL A 102 -4.27 10.82 -6.56
N GLN A 103 -3.69 10.45 -5.42
CA GLN A 103 -3.52 9.07 -4.99
C GLN A 103 -4.82 8.23 -5.04
N PRO A 104 -5.99 8.70 -4.53
CA PRO A 104 -7.23 7.91 -4.58
C PRO A 104 -7.65 7.57 -6.00
N GLU A 105 -7.53 8.50 -6.96
CA GLU A 105 -7.89 8.28 -8.37
C GLU A 105 -6.93 7.30 -9.06
N MET A 106 -5.64 7.36 -8.72
CA MET A 106 -4.65 6.40 -9.19
C MET A 106 -5.05 4.98 -8.77
N LEU A 107 -5.30 4.76 -7.47
CA LEU A 107 -5.69 3.45 -6.93
C LEU A 107 -7.06 2.99 -7.46
N ALA A 108 -8.04 3.89 -7.61
CA ALA A 108 -9.34 3.56 -8.17
C ALA A 108 -9.23 3.11 -9.63
N THR A 109 -8.38 3.77 -10.41
CA THR A 109 -8.14 3.43 -11.82
C THR A 109 -7.49 2.06 -11.96
N VAL A 110 -6.49 1.73 -11.16
CA VAL A 110 -5.89 0.38 -11.12
C VAL A 110 -6.97 -0.69 -10.93
N ARG A 111 -7.90 -0.47 -9.98
CA ARG A 111 -9.00 -1.41 -9.72
C ARG A 111 -9.93 -1.54 -10.93
N ARG A 112 -10.26 -0.43 -11.60
CA ARG A 112 -11.11 -0.45 -12.82
C ARG A 112 -10.47 -1.26 -13.96
N HIS A 113 -9.14 -1.27 -14.02
CA HIS A 113 -8.37 -2.04 -14.99
C HIS A 113 -8.02 -3.47 -14.57
N GLY A 114 -8.72 -4.02 -13.55
CA GLY A 114 -8.61 -5.42 -13.17
C GLY A 114 -7.30 -5.78 -12.46
N ARG A 115 -6.65 -4.79 -11.83
CA ARG A 115 -5.45 -5.00 -10.98
C ARG A 115 -5.73 -4.53 -9.57
N ILE A 116 -5.06 -5.12 -8.59
CA ILE A 116 -5.17 -4.73 -7.19
C ILE A 116 -4.01 -3.79 -6.87
N PRO A 117 -4.28 -2.53 -6.51
CA PRO A 117 -3.24 -1.62 -6.04
C PRO A 117 -2.95 -1.90 -4.57
N PHE A 118 -1.76 -2.36 -4.28
CA PHE A 118 -1.27 -2.53 -2.93
C PHE A 118 -0.32 -1.39 -2.58
N VAL A 119 -0.74 -0.52 -1.65
CA VAL A 119 0.16 0.49 -1.10
C VAL A 119 1.18 -0.22 -0.21
N ILE A 120 2.46 -0.12 -0.54
CA ILE A 120 3.54 -0.77 0.20
C ILE A 120 3.96 0.04 1.43
N ASP A 121 4.76 -0.56 2.32
CA ASP A 121 5.32 0.15 3.47
C ASP A 121 6.22 1.30 3.02
N ASN A 122 6.16 2.41 3.77
CA ASN A 122 6.89 3.64 3.47
C ASN A 122 8.40 3.57 3.82
N ARG A 123 9.06 2.49 3.39
CA ARG A 123 10.47 2.20 3.63
C ARG A 123 11.16 1.77 2.35
N LEU A 124 12.44 2.15 2.21
CA LEU A 124 13.23 1.75 1.05
C LEU A 124 13.33 0.21 0.94
N ASP A 125 13.43 -0.49 2.06
CA ASP A 125 13.41 -1.96 2.11
C ASP A 125 12.22 -2.57 1.38
N ALA A 126 11.02 -2.06 1.61
CA ALA A 126 9.80 -2.55 0.98
C ALA A 126 9.83 -2.29 -0.54
N LEU A 127 10.25 -1.09 -0.95
CA LEU A 127 10.37 -0.72 -2.36
C LEU A 127 11.33 -1.64 -3.11
N LEU A 128 12.55 -1.85 -2.57
CA LEU A 128 13.55 -2.71 -3.22
C LEU A 128 13.12 -4.19 -3.22
N THR A 129 12.42 -4.64 -2.19
CA THR A 129 11.88 -6.01 -2.14
C THR A 129 10.84 -6.26 -3.23
N GLU A 130 9.98 -5.28 -3.54
CA GLU A 130 9.01 -5.42 -4.64
C GLU A 130 9.70 -5.40 -6.01
N ILE A 131 10.73 -4.59 -6.19
CA ILE A 131 11.54 -4.59 -7.43
C ILE A 131 12.21 -5.95 -7.62
N ASP A 132 12.81 -6.52 -6.58
CA ASP A 132 13.44 -7.86 -6.62
C ASP A 132 12.43 -8.96 -6.97
N ALA A 133 11.18 -8.81 -6.52
CA ALA A 133 10.07 -9.70 -6.88
C ALA A 133 9.54 -9.50 -8.31
N GLY A 134 10.11 -8.56 -9.08
CA GLY A 134 9.66 -8.26 -10.45
C GLY A 134 8.45 -7.34 -10.53
N HIS A 135 8.14 -6.62 -9.46
CA HIS A 135 7.00 -5.72 -9.39
C HIS A 135 7.44 -4.26 -9.56
N PRO A 136 7.12 -3.58 -10.69
CA PRO A 136 7.40 -2.15 -10.84
C PRO A 136 6.59 -1.34 -9.82
N VAL A 137 7.27 -0.41 -9.16
CA VAL A 137 6.69 0.36 -8.05
C VAL A 137 6.39 1.78 -8.50
N VAL A 138 5.12 2.17 -8.51
CA VAL A 138 4.74 3.57 -8.70
C VAL A 138 5.01 4.35 -7.42
N VAL A 139 5.82 5.40 -7.52
CA VAL A 139 6.23 6.26 -6.42
C VAL A 139 5.73 7.69 -6.62
N MET A 140 5.43 8.38 -5.53
CA MET A 140 5.12 9.82 -5.57
C MET A 140 6.21 10.60 -4.86
N GLN A 141 6.78 11.60 -5.53
CA GLN A 141 7.83 12.48 -5.01
C GLN A 141 7.32 13.92 -4.94
N ASN A 142 7.88 14.71 -4.03
CA ASN A 142 7.80 16.16 -4.10
C ASN A 142 9.17 16.70 -4.49
N LEU A 143 9.32 17.10 -5.74
CA LEU A 143 10.59 17.55 -6.32
C LEU A 143 11.00 18.96 -5.88
N ALA A 144 10.10 19.71 -5.21
CA ALA A 144 10.36 21.06 -4.75
C ALA A 144 10.28 21.18 -3.21
N LEU A 145 10.10 22.39 -2.70
CA LEU A 145 10.03 22.65 -1.26
C LEU A 145 8.67 22.26 -0.69
N PRO A 146 8.57 21.87 0.60
CA PRO A 146 7.28 21.56 1.23
C PRO A 146 6.25 22.71 1.15
N ALA A 147 6.70 23.97 1.16
CA ALA A 147 5.82 25.15 1.07
C ALA A 147 5.27 25.40 -0.34
N TRP A 148 5.96 24.93 -1.36
CA TRP A 148 5.56 25.01 -2.79
C TRP A 148 5.83 23.65 -3.43
N PRO A 149 4.96 22.66 -3.22
CA PRO A 149 5.19 21.30 -3.68
C PRO A 149 5.08 21.19 -5.21
N MET A 150 6.00 20.42 -5.79
CA MET A 150 5.93 19.95 -7.17
C MET A 150 5.78 18.43 -7.12
N TRP A 151 4.54 17.97 -7.15
CA TRP A 151 4.20 16.55 -7.08
C TRP A 151 4.54 15.86 -8.40
N HIS A 152 5.19 14.72 -8.30
CA HIS A 152 5.67 13.96 -9.43
C HIS A 152 5.49 12.45 -9.18
N TYR A 153 5.00 11.75 -10.18
CA TYR A 153 4.94 10.29 -10.20
C TYR A 153 6.02 9.73 -11.10
N ALA A 154 6.66 8.66 -10.66
CA ALA A 154 7.63 7.87 -11.41
C ALA A 154 7.41 6.38 -11.15
N VAL A 155 8.06 5.53 -11.92
CA VAL A 155 8.03 4.09 -11.72
C VAL A 155 9.44 3.60 -11.41
N ALA A 156 9.66 3.04 -10.23
CA ALA A 156 10.90 2.39 -9.84
C ALA A 156 10.92 0.98 -10.43
N ILE A 157 11.97 0.70 -11.19
CA ILE A 157 12.12 -0.52 -11.99
C ILE A 157 13.40 -1.30 -11.69
N GLY A 158 14.36 -0.70 -10.95
CA GLY A 158 15.63 -1.36 -10.65
C GLY A 158 16.40 -0.65 -9.55
N TYR A 159 17.46 -1.30 -9.10
CA TYR A 159 18.39 -0.74 -8.12
C TYR A 159 19.80 -1.34 -8.26
N ASP A 160 20.78 -0.60 -7.73
CA ASP A 160 22.16 -1.03 -7.51
C ASP A 160 22.54 -0.76 -6.04
N LEU A 161 22.81 -1.83 -5.27
CA LEU A 161 23.19 -1.72 -3.86
C LEU A 161 24.66 -1.33 -3.67
N ASP A 162 25.53 -1.59 -4.66
CA ASP A 162 26.95 -1.23 -4.58
C ASP A 162 27.13 0.28 -4.71
N ASP A 163 26.38 0.91 -5.62
CA ASP A 163 26.43 2.34 -5.88
C ASP A 163 25.35 3.12 -5.06
N ASN A 164 24.44 2.42 -4.37
CA ASN A 164 23.31 3.01 -3.66
C ASN A 164 22.40 3.82 -4.58
N GLU A 165 22.01 3.23 -5.70
CA GLU A 165 21.25 3.87 -6.76
C GLU A 165 19.92 3.15 -7.01
N LEU A 166 18.92 3.94 -7.40
CA LEU A 166 17.61 3.49 -7.86
C LEU A 166 17.49 3.82 -9.35
N ILE A 167 16.87 2.92 -10.10
CA ILE A 167 16.59 3.09 -11.53
C ILE A 167 15.10 3.36 -11.70
N LEU A 168 14.76 4.48 -12.33
CA LEU A 168 13.40 4.99 -12.46
C LEU A 168 13.05 5.28 -13.92
N HIS A 169 11.82 4.97 -14.31
CA HIS A 169 11.18 5.63 -15.43
C HIS A 169 10.55 6.93 -14.93
N SER A 170 11.07 8.09 -15.33
CA SER A 170 10.70 9.37 -14.75
C SER A 170 10.80 10.52 -15.76
N GLY A 171 9.72 11.26 -15.94
CA GLY A 171 9.69 12.38 -16.86
C GLY A 171 9.87 11.94 -18.33
N GLU A 172 10.86 12.53 -19.00
CA GLU A 172 11.24 12.17 -20.38
C GLU A 172 12.42 11.20 -20.43
N GLU A 173 12.90 10.72 -19.27
CA GLU A 173 14.11 9.90 -19.14
C GLU A 173 13.74 8.45 -18.79
N PRO A 174 13.94 7.49 -19.72
CA PRO A 174 13.91 6.09 -19.36
C PRO A 174 15.15 5.73 -18.52
N GLU A 175 15.00 4.80 -17.58
CA GLU A 175 16.09 4.27 -16.75
C GLU A 175 16.95 5.35 -16.06
N ARG A 176 16.31 6.41 -15.62
CA ARG A 176 16.97 7.49 -14.88
C ARG A 176 17.58 6.95 -13.59
N ILE A 177 18.89 7.15 -13.42
CA ILE A 177 19.60 6.76 -12.22
C ILE A 177 19.51 7.89 -11.17
N GLU A 178 19.12 7.54 -9.95
CA GLU A 178 19.05 8.47 -8.82
C GLU A 178 19.61 7.81 -7.56
N SER A 179 20.53 8.50 -6.84
CA SER A 179 21.04 7.96 -5.57
C SER A 179 19.93 7.80 -4.52
N PHE A 180 19.98 6.76 -3.70
CA PHE A 180 19.01 6.51 -2.63
C PHE A 180 18.79 7.73 -1.75
N ARG A 181 19.86 8.48 -1.44
CA ARG A 181 19.77 9.70 -0.63
C ARG A 181 18.92 10.79 -1.29
N ARG A 182 19.10 11.02 -2.59
CA ARG A 182 18.37 12.05 -3.33
C ARG A 182 16.92 11.64 -3.51
N PHE A 183 16.68 10.42 -3.91
CA PHE A 183 15.36 9.84 -4.05
C PHE A 183 14.58 9.91 -2.73
N ASP A 184 15.16 9.40 -1.62
CA ASP A 184 14.48 9.40 -0.32
C ASP A 184 14.16 10.82 0.18
N ALA A 185 15.03 11.80 -0.10
CA ALA A 185 14.77 13.19 0.28
C ALA A 185 13.53 13.80 -0.40
N THR A 186 13.22 13.39 -1.64
CA THR A 186 12.02 13.84 -2.36
C THR A 186 10.82 12.96 -2.06
N TRP A 187 11.02 11.66 -1.90
CA TRP A 187 10.00 10.68 -1.57
C TRP A 187 9.48 10.86 -0.14
N ALA A 188 10.34 11.15 0.84
CA ALA A 188 9.93 11.43 2.22
C ALA A 188 8.95 12.61 2.35
N ARG A 189 8.96 13.56 1.40
CA ARG A 189 8.03 14.70 1.39
C ARG A 189 6.61 14.33 0.96
N SER A 190 6.42 13.10 0.45
CA SER A 190 5.13 12.49 0.12
C SER A 190 4.75 11.37 1.09
N ASP A 191 5.29 11.38 2.32
CA ASP A 191 5.18 10.30 3.31
C ASP A 191 5.66 8.94 2.76
N ARG A 192 6.57 8.96 1.81
CA ARG A 192 7.08 7.80 1.08
C ARG A 192 5.98 6.95 0.47
N TRP A 193 4.97 7.62 -0.08
CA TRP A 193 3.87 6.91 -0.72
C TRP A 193 4.30 6.20 -1.99
N ALA A 194 3.97 4.90 -2.06
CA ALA A 194 4.23 4.05 -3.21
C ALA A 194 3.23 2.88 -3.25
N PHE A 195 3.01 2.33 -4.44
CA PHE A 195 2.18 1.15 -4.61
C PHE A 195 2.65 0.27 -5.78
N VAL A 196 2.25 -0.99 -5.75
CA VAL A 196 2.35 -1.94 -6.86
C VAL A 196 0.96 -2.29 -7.40
N ALA A 197 0.84 -2.55 -8.70
CA ALA A 197 -0.41 -2.90 -9.37
C ALA A 197 -0.37 -4.37 -9.81
N LEU A 198 -0.88 -5.29 -8.96
CA LEU A 198 -0.72 -6.72 -9.16
C LEU A 198 -2.00 -7.39 -9.67
N PRO A 199 -1.89 -8.49 -10.43
CA PRO A 199 -3.05 -9.30 -10.80
C PRO A 199 -3.68 -9.96 -9.56
N PRO A 200 -5.00 -10.26 -9.57
CA PRO A 200 -5.61 -11.10 -8.55
C PRO A 200 -4.88 -12.46 -8.47
N GLY A 201 -4.51 -12.86 -7.24
CA GLY A 201 -3.72 -14.07 -7.01
C GLY A 201 -2.25 -13.81 -6.69
N THR A 202 -1.78 -12.57 -6.84
CA THR A 202 -0.42 -12.16 -6.45
C THR A 202 -0.50 -11.16 -5.30
N LEU A 203 0.32 -11.36 -4.28
CA LEU A 203 0.44 -10.47 -3.12
C LEU A 203 1.85 -9.88 -3.06
N PRO A 204 2.00 -8.62 -2.61
CA PRO A 204 3.33 -8.03 -2.35
C PRO A 204 4.12 -8.84 -1.31
N GLU A 205 5.44 -8.87 -1.45
CA GLU A 205 6.30 -9.70 -0.59
C GLU A 205 6.22 -9.34 0.90
N GLY A 206 6.16 -8.07 1.23
CA GLY A 206 6.20 -7.56 2.61
C GLY A 206 4.86 -7.12 3.18
N ILE A 207 3.73 -7.43 2.51
CA ILE A 207 2.42 -6.90 2.92
C ILE A 207 1.94 -7.53 4.24
N ALA A 208 1.38 -6.70 5.12
CA ALA A 208 0.67 -7.17 6.31
C ALA A 208 -0.75 -7.69 5.96
N GLU A 209 -1.26 -8.65 6.74
CA GLU A 209 -2.55 -9.30 6.52
C GLU A 209 -3.71 -8.30 6.39
N ASP A 210 -3.81 -7.36 7.33
CA ASP A 210 -4.87 -6.35 7.37
C ASP A 210 -4.87 -5.44 6.14
N ARG A 211 -3.70 -5.04 5.66
CA ARG A 211 -3.55 -4.24 4.45
C ARG A 211 -3.89 -5.02 3.18
N ALA A 212 -3.54 -6.30 3.13
CA ALA A 212 -3.93 -7.16 2.03
C ALA A 212 -5.44 -7.33 1.98
N VAL A 213 -6.09 -7.61 3.11
CA VAL A 213 -7.55 -7.71 3.24
C VAL A 213 -8.23 -6.41 2.79
N GLU A 214 -7.73 -5.25 3.22
CA GLU A 214 -8.27 -3.94 2.82
C GLU A 214 -8.18 -3.72 1.30
N ALA A 215 -7.01 -3.97 0.70
CA ALA A 215 -6.78 -3.77 -0.72
C ALA A 215 -7.66 -4.69 -1.58
N ILE A 216 -7.75 -5.98 -1.21
CA ILE A 216 -8.57 -6.99 -1.91
C ILE A 216 -10.06 -6.66 -1.75
N SER A 217 -10.52 -6.30 -0.55
CA SER A 217 -11.91 -5.87 -0.32
C SER A 217 -12.28 -4.64 -1.15
N ALA A 218 -11.34 -3.69 -1.28
CA ALA A 218 -11.56 -2.50 -2.12
C ALA A 218 -11.63 -2.85 -3.61
N TYR A 219 -10.89 -3.85 -4.06
CA TYR A 219 -10.96 -4.37 -5.41
C TYR A 219 -12.28 -5.12 -5.65
N GLU A 220 -12.71 -5.97 -4.72
CA GLU A 220 -13.96 -6.71 -4.81
C GLU A 220 -15.19 -5.79 -4.98
N ARG A 221 -15.21 -4.65 -4.30
CA ARG A 221 -16.29 -3.66 -4.47
C ARG A 221 -16.40 -3.11 -5.89
N VAL A 222 -15.34 -3.18 -6.69
CA VAL A 222 -15.30 -2.66 -8.08
C VAL A 222 -15.53 -3.78 -9.08
N GLN A 223 -14.90 -4.93 -8.89
CA GLN A 223 -14.83 -6.02 -9.85
C GLN A 223 -15.79 -7.20 -9.52
N GLY A 224 -16.29 -7.23 -8.29
CA GLY A 224 -17.16 -8.30 -7.80
C GLY A 224 -16.41 -9.53 -7.29
N ALA A 225 -17.14 -10.38 -6.59
CA ALA A 225 -16.61 -11.53 -5.86
C ALA A 225 -15.92 -12.57 -6.77
N ALA A 226 -16.50 -12.86 -7.93
CA ALA A 226 -15.94 -13.86 -8.85
C ALA A 226 -14.56 -13.46 -9.39
N ALA A 227 -14.37 -12.18 -9.73
CA ALA A 227 -13.07 -11.66 -10.19
C ALA A 227 -12.02 -11.59 -9.06
N THR A 228 -12.47 -11.60 -7.81
CA THR A 228 -11.61 -11.47 -6.63
C THR A 228 -11.21 -12.82 -6.02
N LEU A 229 -11.86 -13.89 -6.44
CA LEU A 229 -11.61 -15.24 -5.92
C LEU A 229 -10.12 -15.61 -5.85
N PRO A 230 -9.30 -15.45 -6.92
CA PRO A 230 -7.88 -15.78 -6.84
C PRO A 230 -7.10 -14.97 -5.78
N ALA A 231 -7.53 -13.72 -5.53
CA ALA A 231 -6.87 -12.89 -4.52
C ALA A 231 -7.17 -13.36 -3.09
N TRP A 232 -8.39 -13.80 -2.82
CA TRP A 232 -8.75 -14.38 -1.52
C TRP A 232 -8.09 -15.74 -1.31
N GLU A 233 -7.93 -16.54 -2.35
CA GLU A 233 -7.19 -17.81 -2.28
C GLU A 233 -5.71 -17.57 -1.93
N ALA A 234 -5.03 -16.66 -2.62
CA ALA A 234 -3.65 -16.29 -2.32
C ALA A 234 -3.51 -15.70 -0.90
N LEU A 235 -4.51 -14.94 -0.44
CA LEU A 235 -4.48 -14.36 0.91
C LEU A 235 -4.54 -15.46 1.98
N VAL A 236 -5.45 -16.42 1.89
CA VAL A 236 -5.57 -17.50 2.90
C VAL A 236 -4.43 -18.50 2.83
N GLU A 237 -3.83 -18.70 1.64
CA GLU A 237 -2.63 -19.50 1.50
C GLU A 237 -1.45 -18.87 2.26
N ARG A 238 -1.25 -17.55 2.10
CA ARG A 238 -0.17 -16.82 2.79
C ARG A 238 -0.45 -16.58 4.27
N PHE A 239 -1.72 -16.33 4.62
CA PHE A 239 -2.18 -16.03 5.97
C PHE A 239 -3.26 -17.04 6.41
N PRO A 240 -2.89 -18.29 6.75
CA PRO A 240 -3.87 -19.35 7.08
C PRO A 240 -4.72 -19.04 8.32
N ARG A 241 -4.34 -18.05 9.11
CA ARG A 241 -5.07 -17.58 10.29
C ARG A 241 -5.87 -16.30 10.07
N ALA A 242 -6.03 -15.86 8.84
CA ALA A 242 -6.85 -14.70 8.46
C ALA A 242 -8.35 -15.10 8.49
N ALA A 243 -9.01 -14.98 9.62
CA ALA A 243 -10.44 -15.32 9.73
C ALA A 243 -11.31 -14.54 8.73
N MET A 244 -11.05 -13.24 8.56
CA MET A 244 -11.74 -12.41 7.57
C MET A 244 -11.40 -12.81 6.13
N GLY A 245 -10.17 -13.27 5.88
CA GLY A 245 -9.78 -13.83 4.58
C GLY A 245 -10.56 -15.09 4.24
N HIS A 246 -10.65 -16.03 5.14
CA HIS A 246 -11.48 -17.24 4.99
C HIS A 246 -12.95 -16.90 4.80
N PHE A 247 -13.49 -15.95 5.56
CA PHE A 247 -14.87 -15.49 5.42
C PHE A 247 -15.13 -14.89 4.03
N ALA A 248 -14.27 -14.02 3.56
CA ALA A 248 -14.37 -13.39 2.24
C ALA A 248 -14.21 -14.43 1.12
N LEU A 249 -13.28 -15.38 1.25
CA LEU A 249 -13.14 -16.51 0.34
C LEU A 249 -14.42 -17.34 0.26
N GLY A 250 -15.07 -17.61 1.40
CA GLY A 250 -16.35 -18.30 1.45
C GLY A 250 -17.44 -17.58 0.66
N ASN A 251 -17.54 -16.28 0.80
CA ASN A 251 -18.47 -15.45 0.03
C ASN A 251 -18.15 -15.47 -1.47
N ALA A 252 -16.88 -15.34 -1.86
CA ALA A 252 -16.45 -15.36 -3.24
C ALA A 252 -16.72 -16.70 -3.92
N ARG A 253 -16.45 -17.82 -3.25
CA ARG A 253 -16.75 -19.17 -3.73
C ARG A 253 -18.25 -19.39 -3.87
N HIS A 254 -19.03 -18.96 -2.88
CA HIS A 254 -20.49 -19.05 -2.96
C HIS A 254 -21.05 -18.24 -4.15
N ALA A 255 -20.58 -17.03 -4.35
CA ALA A 255 -20.96 -16.18 -5.48
C ALA A 255 -20.57 -16.77 -6.85
N SER A 256 -19.52 -17.60 -6.89
CA SER A 256 -19.06 -18.34 -8.07
C SER A 256 -19.76 -19.69 -8.27
N GLY A 257 -20.70 -20.07 -7.38
CA GLY A 257 -21.44 -21.34 -7.44
C GLY A 257 -20.73 -22.53 -6.80
N ASP A 258 -19.53 -22.34 -6.21
CA ASP A 258 -18.81 -23.37 -5.47
C ASP A 258 -19.29 -23.42 -4.02
N ALA A 259 -20.44 -24.05 -3.81
CA ALA A 259 -21.04 -24.17 -2.48
C ALA A 259 -20.17 -25.02 -1.53
N GLN A 260 -19.53 -26.08 -2.03
CA GLN A 260 -18.68 -26.94 -1.19
C GLN A 260 -17.42 -26.23 -0.73
N GLY A 261 -16.76 -25.50 -1.65
CA GLY A 261 -15.61 -24.66 -1.30
C GLY A 261 -15.99 -23.51 -0.37
N ALA A 262 -17.21 -22.96 -0.50
CA ALA A 262 -17.71 -21.93 0.41
C ALA A 262 -17.87 -22.47 1.85
N ILE A 263 -18.44 -23.67 2.00
CA ILE A 263 -18.55 -24.36 3.30
C ILE A 263 -17.17 -24.50 3.95
N GLN A 264 -16.19 -25.05 3.21
CA GLN A 264 -14.83 -25.24 3.73
C GLN A 264 -14.18 -23.91 4.17
N ALA A 265 -14.39 -22.85 3.39
CA ALA A 265 -13.84 -21.55 3.72
C ALA A 265 -14.52 -20.93 4.97
N PHE A 266 -15.84 -21.04 5.10
CA PHE A 266 -16.53 -20.57 6.29
C PHE A 266 -16.16 -21.40 7.54
N GLU A 267 -15.98 -22.73 7.42
CA GLU A 267 -15.45 -23.58 8.47
C GLU A 267 -14.04 -23.14 8.90
N GLY A 268 -13.19 -22.78 7.94
CA GLY A 268 -11.88 -22.16 8.20
C GLY A 268 -12.02 -20.87 9.01
N ALA A 269 -12.92 -19.97 8.61
CA ALA A 269 -13.16 -18.70 9.31
C ALA A 269 -13.56 -18.91 10.77
N VAL A 270 -14.54 -19.80 11.03
CA VAL A 270 -15.04 -20.07 12.39
C VAL A 270 -14.08 -20.92 13.24
N SER A 271 -13.20 -21.69 12.60
CA SER A 271 -12.12 -22.41 13.29
C SER A 271 -11.07 -21.43 13.83
N VAL A 272 -10.74 -20.39 13.07
CA VAL A 272 -9.79 -19.36 13.49
C VAL A 272 -10.42 -18.41 14.50
N GLN A 273 -11.66 -17.98 14.25
CA GLN A 273 -12.39 -17.01 15.07
C GLN A 273 -13.81 -17.53 15.39
N PRO A 274 -13.99 -18.34 16.46
CA PRO A 274 -15.28 -18.91 16.83
C PRO A 274 -16.38 -17.92 17.18
N GLU A 275 -16.03 -16.64 17.45
CA GLU A 275 -16.97 -15.55 17.75
C GLU A 275 -17.45 -14.80 16.48
N LEU A 276 -16.97 -15.17 15.30
CA LEU A 276 -17.36 -14.52 14.04
C LEU A 276 -18.77 -14.93 13.62
N ALA A 277 -19.79 -14.31 14.23
CA ALA A 277 -21.20 -14.67 14.05
C ALA A 277 -21.65 -14.69 12.58
N VAL A 278 -21.14 -13.75 11.75
CA VAL A 278 -21.49 -13.69 10.32
C VAL A 278 -20.99 -14.90 9.55
N ALA A 279 -19.83 -15.45 9.91
CA ALA A 279 -19.32 -16.66 9.25
C ALA A 279 -20.16 -17.89 9.61
N TRP A 280 -20.58 -18.04 10.87
CA TRP A 280 -21.54 -19.08 11.28
C TRP A 280 -22.88 -18.95 10.57
N LEU A 281 -23.40 -17.73 10.44
CA LEU A 281 -24.65 -17.46 9.71
C LEU A 281 -24.54 -17.90 8.25
N ASN A 282 -23.48 -17.44 7.54
CA ASN A 282 -23.30 -17.77 6.13
C ASN A 282 -23.05 -19.29 5.93
N LEU A 283 -22.28 -19.92 6.83
CA LEU A 283 -22.09 -21.37 6.84
C LEU A 283 -23.44 -22.09 6.94
N GLY A 284 -24.27 -21.71 7.89
CA GLY A 284 -25.58 -22.30 8.09
C GLY A 284 -26.53 -22.12 6.89
N LEU A 285 -26.52 -20.94 6.27
CA LEU A 285 -27.32 -20.68 5.08
C LEU A 285 -26.89 -21.53 3.87
N VAL A 286 -25.58 -21.67 3.64
CA VAL A 286 -25.07 -22.49 2.54
C VAL A 286 -25.34 -23.97 2.79
N LEU A 287 -25.13 -24.46 4.01
CA LEU A 287 -25.45 -25.85 4.39
C LEU A 287 -26.94 -26.17 4.21
N ARG A 288 -27.82 -25.24 4.61
CA ARG A 288 -29.28 -25.38 4.39
C ARG A 288 -29.59 -25.49 2.91
N HIS A 289 -29.00 -24.66 2.07
CA HIS A 289 -29.21 -24.72 0.63
C HIS A 289 -28.69 -25.99 0.00
N GLN A 290 -27.66 -26.63 0.58
CA GLN A 290 -27.12 -27.92 0.16
C GLN A 290 -27.93 -29.13 0.74
N GLY A 291 -28.95 -28.89 1.57
CA GLY A 291 -29.79 -29.93 2.18
C GLY A 291 -29.19 -30.58 3.41
N ASP A 292 -28.02 -30.16 3.91
CA ASP A 292 -27.48 -30.64 5.18
C ASP A 292 -28.13 -29.88 6.35
N LEU A 293 -29.41 -30.19 6.58
CA LEU A 293 -30.23 -29.55 7.62
C LEU A 293 -29.66 -29.72 9.04
N PRO A 294 -29.07 -30.87 9.44
CA PRO A 294 -28.46 -31.03 10.75
C PRO A 294 -27.24 -30.13 10.97
N ALA A 295 -26.36 -30.02 9.98
CA ALA A 295 -25.21 -29.14 10.07
C ALA A 295 -25.63 -27.64 10.00
N ALA A 296 -26.56 -27.32 9.14
CA ALA A 296 -27.14 -25.97 9.04
C ALA A 296 -27.69 -25.48 10.38
N ARG A 297 -28.47 -26.35 11.07
CA ARG A 297 -29.02 -26.07 12.39
C ARG A 297 -27.92 -25.72 13.40
N ARG A 298 -26.89 -26.56 13.52
CA ARG A 298 -25.78 -26.34 14.46
C ARG A 298 -25.07 -24.98 14.18
N ALA A 299 -24.83 -24.67 12.92
CA ALA A 299 -24.19 -23.42 12.54
C ALA A 299 -25.08 -22.20 12.87
N LEU A 300 -26.38 -22.25 12.55
CA LEU A 300 -27.34 -21.18 12.84
C LEU A 300 -27.59 -21.01 14.35
N GLU A 301 -27.63 -22.08 15.12
CA GLU A 301 -27.70 -22.01 16.60
C GLU A 301 -26.49 -21.30 17.14
N ARG A 302 -25.29 -21.64 16.67
CA ARG A 302 -24.06 -20.99 17.10
C ARG A 302 -24.08 -19.49 16.74
N ALA A 303 -24.52 -19.11 15.53
CA ALA A 303 -24.67 -17.72 15.13
C ALA A 303 -25.70 -16.97 15.99
N ALA A 304 -26.82 -17.61 16.33
CA ALA A 304 -27.90 -17.03 17.14
C ALA A 304 -27.51 -16.82 18.62
N ASP A 305 -26.59 -17.63 19.14
CA ASP A 305 -26.07 -17.52 20.52
C ASP A 305 -25.03 -16.38 20.66
N LEU A 306 -24.38 -15.97 19.57
CA LEU A 306 -23.41 -14.90 19.58
C LEU A 306 -24.11 -13.53 19.59
N PRO A 307 -23.84 -12.67 20.61
CA PRO A 307 -24.44 -11.35 20.67
C PRO A 307 -23.86 -10.43 19.57
N GLY A 308 -24.72 -9.55 19.02
CA GLY A 308 -24.28 -8.55 18.08
C GLY A 308 -25.22 -8.33 16.90
N HIS A 309 -24.73 -7.64 15.91
CA HIS A 309 -25.50 -7.19 14.74
C HIS A 309 -26.18 -8.33 13.96
N TRP A 310 -25.55 -9.49 13.86
CA TRP A 310 -26.03 -10.62 13.08
C TRP A 310 -26.97 -11.59 13.83
N GLN A 311 -27.13 -11.39 15.14
CA GLN A 311 -27.96 -12.27 15.97
C GLN A 311 -29.45 -12.32 15.54
N PRO A 312 -30.13 -11.20 15.21
CA PRO A 312 -31.50 -11.25 14.72
C PRO A 312 -31.66 -12.07 13.43
N GLN A 313 -30.78 -11.86 12.47
CA GLN A 313 -30.80 -12.60 11.19
C GLN A 313 -30.54 -14.09 11.39
N ALA A 314 -29.63 -14.45 12.30
CA ALA A 314 -29.35 -15.83 12.63
C ALA A 314 -30.56 -16.53 13.30
N ARG A 315 -31.27 -15.84 14.19
CA ARG A 315 -32.52 -16.36 14.81
C ARG A 315 -33.65 -16.55 13.80
N GLU A 316 -33.80 -15.61 12.88
CA GLU A 316 -34.77 -15.70 11.78
C GLU A 316 -34.45 -16.89 10.86
N ALA A 317 -33.21 -17.07 10.44
CA ALA A 317 -32.75 -18.17 9.62
C ALA A 317 -32.98 -19.53 10.31
N LEU A 318 -32.72 -19.59 11.62
CA LEU A 318 -32.95 -20.81 12.44
C LEU A 318 -34.44 -21.12 12.57
N ALA A 319 -35.31 -20.14 12.77
CA ALA A 319 -36.76 -20.34 12.83
C ALA A 319 -37.30 -20.87 11.49
N GLY A 320 -36.89 -20.31 10.37
CA GLY A 320 -37.26 -20.78 9.05
C GLY A 320 -36.82 -22.22 8.78
N LEU A 321 -35.64 -22.63 9.25
CA LEU A 321 -35.16 -24.00 9.12
C LEU A 321 -36.03 -24.96 9.95
N GLN A 322 -36.51 -24.53 11.13
CA GLN A 322 -37.38 -25.36 11.98
C GLN A 322 -38.77 -25.60 11.36
N GLU A 323 -39.30 -24.63 10.64
CA GLU A 323 -40.59 -24.76 9.90
C GLU A 323 -40.46 -25.74 8.75
N GLU A 324 -39.38 -25.66 7.96
CA GLU A 324 -39.11 -26.61 6.86
C GLU A 324 -39.01 -28.05 7.32
N THR A 325 -38.44 -28.30 8.49
CA THR A 325 -38.26 -29.65 9.03
C THR A 325 -39.54 -30.22 9.66
N ARG A 326 -40.61 -29.43 9.83
CA ARG A 326 -41.91 -29.86 10.36
C ARG A 326 -42.94 -30.14 9.28
N SER A 327 -42.74 -29.59 8.08
CA SER A 327 -43.60 -29.79 6.92
C SER A 327 -43.21 -31.04 6.12
#